data_4708a5e05c471f0651d3dcd707444537
#
_entry.id   4708a5e05c471f0651d3dcd707444537
#
_cell.length_a   1.000
_cell.length_b   1.000
_cell.length_c   1.000
_cell.angle_alpha   90.00
_cell.angle_beta   90.00
_cell.angle_gamma   90.00
#
_symmetry.space_group_name_H-M   'P 1'
#
loop_
_entity.id
_entity.type
_entity.pdbx_description
1 polymer ?
#
loop_
_entity_poly.entity_id
_entity_poly.type
_entity_poly.pdbx_seq_one_letter_code
_entity_poly.pdbx_strand_id
1 'polypeptide(L)'
;HPKIRILPDQNKALDALSKGEVDGFVVSGGVIIHDFIYNHSDLNYIAEINTLTSDMTFSTLKENAVLVSILDKIIGKYLDNEIKDAIENSEVLFTRKILRLTPAELAWLDRNEEVKVGVADDYLPFDYYADGKYQGVAGSVFGEISRLIGLNVKAVHGDFDEIYDKALDRQIDVVNMAKTPDRLNFFYFPQPFSYERDQIYGRS
;
A
#
# COMPACT_ATOMS: atom_id res chain seq x y z
N HIS A 1 -14.33 -5.81 -29.75
CA HIS A 1 -14.89 -4.83 -28.81
C HIS A 1 -15.53 -5.55 -27.64
N PRO A 2 -15.30 -5.13 -26.39
CA PRO A 2 -15.97 -5.71 -25.24
C PRO A 2 -17.49 -5.52 -25.36
N LYS A 3 -18.23 -6.54 -24.97
CA LYS A 3 -19.69 -6.44 -24.88
C LYS A 3 -20.04 -5.91 -23.49
N ILE A 4 -20.73 -4.76 -23.43
CA ILE A 4 -21.16 -4.16 -22.19
C ILE A 4 -22.58 -4.62 -21.86
N ARG A 5 -22.78 -5.14 -20.66
CA ARG A 5 -24.07 -5.50 -20.08
C ARG A 5 -24.34 -4.60 -18.88
N ILE A 6 -25.41 -3.84 -18.92
CA ILE A 6 -25.84 -3.02 -17.78
C ILE A 6 -26.76 -3.86 -16.89
N LEU A 7 -26.46 -3.90 -15.62
CA LEU A 7 -27.25 -4.62 -14.61
C LEU A 7 -27.92 -3.63 -13.65
N PRO A 8 -29.08 -3.98 -13.08
CA PRO A 8 -29.92 -3.01 -12.35
C PRO A 8 -29.31 -2.55 -11.04
N ASP A 9 -28.45 -3.35 -10.44
CA ASP A 9 -27.75 -3.03 -9.20
C ASP A 9 -26.41 -3.75 -9.14
N GLN A 10 -25.60 -3.33 -8.21
CA GLN A 10 -24.24 -3.77 -8.01
C GLN A 10 -24.19 -5.22 -7.54
N ASN A 11 -25.09 -5.67 -6.67
CA ASN A 11 -25.12 -7.04 -6.18
C ASN A 11 -25.36 -8.03 -7.32
N LYS A 12 -26.24 -7.68 -8.27
CA LYS A 12 -26.48 -8.50 -9.46
C LYS A 12 -25.30 -8.52 -10.41
N ALA A 13 -24.55 -7.40 -10.52
CA ALA A 13 -23.33 -7.36 -11.32
C ALA A 13 -22.25 -8.27 -10.74
N LEU A 14 -22.11 -8.26 -9.42
CA LEU A 14 -21.18 -9.09 -8.68
C LEU A 14 -21.56 -10.57 -8.74
N ASP A 15 -22.84 -10.88 -8.61
CA ASP A 15 -23.37 -12.25 -8.73
C ASP A 15 -23.13 -12.81 -10.16
N ALA A 16 -23.32 -11.98 -11.19
CA ALA A 16 -23.00 -12.36 -12.57
C ALA A 16 -21.51 -12.63 -12.80
N LEU A 17 -20.63 -11.83 -12.17
CA LEU A 17 -19.19 -12.04 -12.22
C LEU A 17 -18.78 -13.35 -11.51
N SER A 18 -19.28 -13.56 -10.29
CA SER A 18 -19.02 -14.81 -9.54
C SER A 18 -19.49 -16.07 -10.26
N LYS A 19 -20.55 -15.97 -11.04
CA LYS A 19 -21.08 -17.07 -11.87
C LYS A 19 -20.36 -17.24 -13.20
N GLY A 20 -19.41 -16.36 -13.53
CA GLY A 20 -18.74 -16.38 -14.83
C GLY A 20 -19.61 -15.97 -16.02
N GLU A 21 -20.72 -15.26 -15.77
CA GLU A 21 -21.59 -14.73 -16.82
C GLU A 21 -21.01 -13.49 -17.51
N VAL A 22 -20.09 -12.81 -16.83
CA VAL A 22 -19.29 -11.68 -17.31
C VAL A 22 -17.84 -11.83 -16.88
N ASP A 23 -16.92 -11.29 -17.69
CA ASP A 23 -15.47 -11.42 -17.47
C ASP A 23 -14.92 -10.33 -16.54
N GLY A 24 -15.67 -9.26 -16.32
CA GLY A 24 -15.28 -8.13 -15.51
C GLY A 24 -16.46 -7.27 -15.11
N PHE A 25 -16.24 -6.46 -14.09
CA PHE A 25 -17.26 -5.56 -13.52
C PHE A 25 -16.63 -4.19 -13.30
N VAL A 26 -17.31 -3.15 -13.74
CA VAL A 26 -16.91 -1.75 -13.54
C VAL A 26 -17.82 -1.12 -12.50
N VAL A 27 -17.23 -0.53 -11.49
CA VAL A 27 -17.93 0.16 -10.41
C VAL A 27 -17.23 1.47 -10.06
N SER A 28 -17.99 2.47 -9.68
CA SER A 28 -17.48 3.72 -9.14
C SER A 28 -17.37 3.62 -7.61
N GLY A 29 -16.23 4.04 -7.07
CA GLY A 29 -16.00 4.19 -5.63
C GLY A 29 -15.53 2.93 -4.89
N GLY A 30 -14.43 3.09 -4.16
CA GLY A 30 -13.73 2.01 -3.47
C GLY A 30 -14.48 1.33 -2.32
N VAL A 31 -15.49 1.97 -1.73
CA VAL A 31 -16.12 1.51 -0.49
C VAL A 31 -16.92 0.20 -0.66
N ILE A 32 -17.53 0.02 -1.82
CA ILE A 32 -18.41 -1.14 -2.06
C ILE A 32 -17.60 -2.38 -2.46
N ILE A 33 -16.42 -2.17 -3.06
CA ILE A 33 -15.47 -3.23 -3.38
C ILE A 33 -15.00 -3.96 -2.12
N HIS A 34 -14.94 -3.27 -0.98
CA HIS A 34 -14.48 -3.85 0.29
C HIS A 34 -15.25 -5.08 0.75
N ASP A 35 -16.53 -4.93 0.94
CA ASP A 35 -17.36 -6.03 1.44
C ASP A 35 -17.41 -7.17 0.42
N PHE A 36 -17.25 -6.83 -0.85
CA PHE A 36 -17.28 -7.79 -1.92
C PHE A 36 -15.97 -8.57 -2.07
N ILE A 37 -14.82 -7.92 -2.19
CA ILE A 37 -13.51 -8.61 -2.22
C ILE A 37 -13.28 -9.39 -0.92
N TYR A 38 -13.78 -8.87 0.21
CA TYR A 38 -13.70 -9.56 1.49
C TYR A 38 -14.50 -10.86 1.52
N ASN A 39 -15.66 -10.89 0.87
CA ASN A 39 -16.57 -12.04 0.83
C ASN A 39 -16.33 -12.97 -0.38
N HIS A 40 -15.61 -12.50 -1.40
CA HIS A 40 -15.33 -13.23 -2.64
C HIS A 40 -13.82 -13.27 -2.90
N SER A 41 -13.15 -14.26 -2.32
CA SER A 41 -11.70 -14.41 -2.38
C SER A 41 -11.14 -14.74 -3.77
N ASP A 42 -12.00 -15.03 -4.72
CA ASP A 42 -11.73 -15.37 -6.11
C ASP A 42 -11.71 -14.16 -7.05
N LEU A 43 -12.08 -12.98 -6.55
CA LEU A 43 -12.08 -11.75 -7.33
C LEU A 43 -10.87 -10.87 -7.00
N ASN A 44 -10.27 -10.34 -8.04
CA ASN A 44 -9.11 -9.46 -7.93
C ASN A 44 -9.40 -8.10 -8.57
N TYR A 45 -8.82 -7.06 -7.97
CA TYR A 45 -8.70 -5.76 -8.60
C TYR A 45 -7.79 -5.87 -9.84
N ILE A 46 -8.26 -5.40 -11.00
CA ILE A 46 -7.53 -5.51 -12.26
C ILE A 46 -6.89 -4.18 -12.63
N ALA A 47 -7.67 -3.09 -12.66
CA ALA A 47 -7.20 -1.78 -13.07
C ALA A 47 -8.17 -0.67 -12.67
N GLU A 48 -7.66 0.54 -12.57
CA GLU A 48 -8.42 1.77 -12.47
C GLU A 48 -8.63 2.41 -13.85
N ILE A 49 -9.84 2.93 -14.09
CA ILE A 49 -10.15 3.62 -15.34
C ILE A 49 -10.08 5.13 -15.08
N ASN A 50 -8.91 5.71 -15.24
CA ASN A 50 -8.62 7.12 -14.91
C ASN A 50 -9.42 8.14 -15.76
N THR A 51 -10.06 7.69 -16.83
CA THR A 51 -10.93 8.53 -17.68
C THR A 51 -12.40 8.55 -17.22
N LEU A 52 -12.76 7.72 -16.26
CA LEU A 52 -14.09 7.66 -15.66
C LEU A 52 -14.03 8.16 -14.22
N THR A 53 -14.13 9.47 -14.04
CA THR A 53 -14.15 10.10 -12.73
C THR A 53 -15.56 10.62 -12.40
N SER A 54 -15.92 10.61 -11.13
CA SER A 54 -17.15 11.22 -10.63
C SER A 54 -16.80 12.16 -9.49
N ASP A 55 -17.28 13.40 -9.59
CA ASP A 55 -17.08 14.37 -8.53
C ASP A 55 -17.93 13.98 -7.30
N MET A 56 -17.28 13.90 -6.15
CA MET A 56 -17.97 13.66 -4.88
C MET A 56 -18.27 14.99 -4.20
N THR A 57 -19.53 15.27 -3.97
CA THR A 57 -19.99 16.56 -3.41
C THR A 57 -21.03 16.36 -2.31
N PHE A 58 -21.11 17.33 -1.41
CA PHE A 58 -22.27 17.48 -0.54
C PHE A 58 -23.40 18.14 -1.32
N SER A 59 -24.51 17.46 -1.49
CA SER A 59 -25.67 17.96 -2.22
C SER A 59 -26.78 18.44 -1.26
N THR A 60 -27.46 19.51 -1.63
CA THR A 60 -28.63 20.02 -0.89
C THR A 60 -29.73 20.50 -1.85
N LEU A 61 -30.89 20.76 -1.33
CA LEU A 61 -31.98 21.31 -2.11
C LEU A 61 -31.67 22.74 -2.60
N LYS A 62 -32.24 23.13 -3.74
CA LYS A 62 -31.93 24.42 -4.39
C LYS A 62 -32.23 25.66 -3.53
N GLU A 63 -33.17 25.57 -2.61
CA GLU A 63 -33.52 26.62 -1.65
C GLU A 63 -32.39 26.93 -0.66
N ASN A 64 -31.42 26.03 -0.48
CA ASN A 64 -30.32 26.20 0.47
C ASN A 64 -29.03 26.83 -0.18
N ALA A 65 -29.18 27.69 -1.15
CA ALA A 65 -28.07 28.33 -1.88
C ALA A 65 -27.04 29.02 -0.97
N VAL A 66 -27.48 29.58 0.16
CA VAL A 66 -26.56 30.20 1.13
C VAL A 66 -25.67 29.15 1.79
N LEU A 67 -26.20 27.99 2.13
CA LEU A 67 -25.39 26.85 2.68
C LEU A 67 -24.37 26.38 1.67
N VAL A 68 -24.74 26.19 0.39
CA VAL A 68 -23.81 25.83 -0.67
C VAL A 68 -22.67 26.82 -0.76
N SER A 69 -22.96 28.13 -0.77
CA SER A 69 -21.94 29.19 -0.81
C SER A 69 -20.97 29.15 0.38
N ILE A 70 -21.45 28.76 1.55
CA ILE A 70 -20.61 28.61 2.75
C ILE A 70 -19.72 27.37 2.60
N LEU A 71 -20.29 26.22 2.19
CA LEU A 71 -19.53 24.98 1.98
C LEU A 71 -18.43 25.15 0.94
N ASP A 72 -18.72 25.76 -0.20
CA ASP A 72 -17.74 26.02 -1.27
C ASP A 72 -16.53 26.84 -0.76
N LYS A 73 -16.81 27.87 0.05
CA LYS A 73 -15.75 28.70 0.62
C LYS A 73 -14.88 27.97 1.63
N ILE A 74 -15.48 27.08 2.42
CA ILE A 74 -14.74 26.30 3.42
C ILE A 74 -13.93 25.23 2.72
N ILE A 75 -14.54 24.46 1.83
CA ILE A 75 -13.86 23.36 1.10
C ILE A 75 -12.68 23.91 0.30
N GLY A 76 -12.91 24.99 -0.49
CA GLY A 76 -11.87 25.54 -1.37
C GLY A 76 -10.79 26.36 -0.67
N LYS A 77 -10.85 26.59 0.64
CA LYS A 77 -9.87 27.42 1.33
C LYS A 77 -9.20 26.78 2.54
N TYR A 78 -9.89 25.89 3.23
CA TYR A 78 -9.46 25.41 4.54
C TYR A 78 -9.31 23.90 4.65
N LEU A 79 -9.81 23.12 3.69
CA LEU A 79 -9.88 21.67 3.84
C LEU A 79 -8.94 20.89 2.90
N ASP A 80 -8.02 21.54 2.19
CA ASP A 80 -7.13 20.84 1.25
C ASP A 80 -6.26 19.79 1.95
N ASN A 81 -5.67 20.11 3.10
CA ASN A 81 -4.83 19.18 3.85
C ASN A 81 -5.69 18.12 4.58
N GLU A 82 -6.76 18.53 5.22
CA GLU A 82 -7.68 17.65 5.95
C GLU A 82 -8.33 16.63 5.02
N ILE A 83 -8.68 17.01 3.79
CA ILE A 83 -9.21 16.08 2.78
C ILE A 83 -8.14 15.09 2.36
N LYS A 84 -6.91 15.55 2.11
CA LYS A 84 -5.79 14.68 1.75
C LYS A 84 -5.50 13.68 2.86
N ASP A 85 -5.36 14.13 4.09
CA ASP A 85 -5.13 13.27 5.25
C ASP A 85 -6.27 12.25 5.46
N ALA A 86 -7.52 12.66 5.24
CA ALA A 86 -8.67 11.77 5.31
C ALA A 86 -8.64 10.68 4.22
N ILE A 87 -8.21 11.02 3.01
CA ILE A 87 -8.05 10.06 1.91
C ILE A 87 -6.94 9.07 2.25
N GLU A 88 -5.75 9.55 2.65
CA GLU A 88 -4.61 8.70 3.01
C GLU A 88 -4.95 7.75 4.16
N ASN A 89 -5.59 8.23 5.22
CA ASN A 89 -6.05 7.40 6.32
C ASN A 89 -7.09 6.36 5.88
N SER A 90 -7.97 6.71 4.96
CA SER A 90 -8.97 5.77 4.41
C SER A 90 -8.29 4.67 3.59
N GLU A 91 -7.26 4.99 2.81
CA GLU A 91 -6.47 4.00 2.07
C GLU A 91 -5.78 3.00 2.99
N VAL A 92 -5.18 3.46 4.10
CA VAL A 92 -4.57 2.59 5.11
C VAL A 92 -5.59 1.64 5.71
N LEU A 93 -6.72 2.15 6.19
CA LEU A 93 -7.79 1.32 6.75
C LEU A 93 -8.31 0.30 5.73
N PHE A 94 -8.42 0.71 4.49
CA PHE A 94 -8.80 -0.13 3.38
C PHE A 94 -7.82 -1.27 3.17
N THR A 95 -6.54 -0.97 3.01
CA THR A 95 -5.51 -1.97 2.78
C THR A 95 -5.44 -2.98 3.93
N ARG A 96 -5.46 -2.52 5.17
CA ARG A 96 -5.48 -3.40 6.36
C ARG A 96 -6.66 -4.38 6.34
N LYS A 97 -7.83 -3.93 5.88
CA LYS A 97 -9.03 -4.78 5.75
C LYS A 97 -8.87 -5.82 4.63
N ILE A 98 -8.37 -5.42 3.44
CA ILE A 98 -8.14 -6.33 2.30
C ILE A 98 -7.12 -7.42 2.66
N LEU A 99 -6.04 -7.04 3.35
CA LEU A 99 -5.01 -7.97 3.79
C LEU A 99 -5.52 -9.00 4.81
N ARG A 100 -6.73 -8.86 5.32
CA ARG A 100 -7.34 -9.73 6.33
C ARG A 100 -6.44 -9.92 7.54
N LEU A 101 -5.85 -8.82 7.99
CA LEU A 101 -4.97 -8.84 9.15
C LEU A 101 -5.72 -9.39 10.36
N THR A 102 -5.05 -10.25 11.10
CA THR A 102 -5.59 -10.79 12.35
C THR A 102 -5.72 -9.70 13.41
N PRO A 103 -6.55 -9.89 14.44
CA PRO A 103 -6.63 -8.93 15.57
C PRO A 103 -5.28 -8.64 16.23
N ALA A 104 -4.38 -9.62 16.26
CA ALA A 104 -3.04 -9.45 16.84
C ALA A 104 -2.16 -8.55 15.96
N GLU A 105 -2.21 -8.72 14.62
CA GLU A 105 -1.49 -7.88 13.66
C GLU A 105 -2.02 -6.45 13.67
N LEU A 106 -3.33 -6.27 13.71
CA LEU A 106 -3.94 -4.94 13.83
C LEU A 106 -3.52 -4.26 15.14
N ALA A 107 -3.60 -4.96 16.27
CA ALA A 107 -3.17 -4.43 17.56
C ALA A 107 -1.66 -4.10 17.58
N TRP A 108 -0.84 -4.83 16.84
CA TRP A 108 0.58 -4.53 16.69
C TRP A 108 0.80 -3.25 15.87
N LEU A 109 0.13 -3.08 14.74
CA LEU A 109 0.19 -1.86 13.93
C LEU A 109 -0.35 -0.63 14.68
N ASP A 110 -1.43 -0.80 15.46
CA ASP A 110 -2.06 0.29 16.20
C ASP A 110 -1.22 0.82 17.35
N ARG A 111 -0.25 0.04 17.87
CA ARG A 111 0.75 0.55 18.81
C ARG A 111 1.65 1.60 18.17
N ASN A 112 1.73 1.61 16.84
CA ASN A 112 2.54 2.54 16.05
C ASN A 112 4.00 2.65 16.53
N GLU A 113 4.57 1.52 16.95
CA GLU A 113 5.98 1.46 17.35
C GLU A 113 6.88 1.76 16.16
N GLU A 114 7.99 2.44 16.40
CA GLU A 114 8.99 2.72 15.37
C GLU A 114 9.68 1.43 14.93
N VAL A 115 9.57 1.08 13.65
CA VAL A 115 10.28 -0.05 13.04
C VAL A 115 11.58 0.46 12.43
N LYS A 116 12.69 -0.02 12.96
CA LYS A 116 14.04 0.33 12.49
C LYS A 116 14.45 -0.54 11.32
N VAL A 117 14.69 0.07 10.17
CA VAL A 117 15.13 -0.61 8.95
C VAL A 117 16.60 -0.32 8.70
N GLY A 118 17.40 -1.36 8.65
CA GLY A 118 18.81 -1.27 8.30
C GLY A 118 18.99 -1.10 6.80
N VAL A 119 19.81 -0.12 6.40
CA VAL A 119 20.08 0.25 5.02
C VAL A 119 21.59 0.20 4.78
N ALA A 120 22.04 -0.64 3.84
CA ALA A 120 23.43 -0.66 3.41
C ALA A 120 23.71 0.54 2.48
N ASP A 121 24.74 1.33 2.80
CA ASP A 121 25.02 2.58 2.08
C ASP A 121 25.57 2.38 0.65
N ASP A 122 26.07 1.20 0.33
CA ASP A 122 26.85 0.93 -0.88
C ASP A 122 26.24 -0.14 -1.81
N TYR A 123 25.01 -0.56 -1.59
CA TYR A 123 24.38 -1.63 -2.36
C TYR A 123 23.51 -1.13 -3.50
N LEU A 124 24.05 -0.24 -4.32
CA LEU A 124 23.38 0.31 -5.50
C LEU A 124 23.11 -0.75 -6.59
N PRO A 125 21.97 -0.76 -7.26
CA PRO A 125 20.82 0.15 -7.12
C PRO A 125 19.76 -0.34 -6.12
N PHE A 126 20.04 -1.40 -5.37
CA PHE A 126 19.04 -2.10 -4.57
C PHE A 126 18.77 -1.41 -3.23
N ASP A 127 19.82 -0.94 -2.58
CA ASP A 127 19.76 -0.46 -1.21
C ASP A 127 20.78 0.65 -0.98
N TYR A 128 20.36 1.84 -0.59
CA TYR A 128 21.25 2.93 -0.24
C TYR A 128 20.53 4.05 0.50
N TYR A 129 21.28 4.87 1.21
CA TYR A 129 20.78 6.03 1.93
C TYR A 129 21.32 7.32 1.31
N ALA A 130 20.44 8.22 0.84
CA ALA A 130 20.83 9.49 0.26
C ALA A 130 19.75 10.54 0.53
N ASP A 131 20.16 11.79 0.65
CA ASP A 131 19.28 12.96 0.87
C ASP A 131 18.33 12.79 2.07
N GLY A 132 18.80 12.13 3.13
CA GLY A 132 18.02 11.87 4.33
C GLY A 132 16.94 10.79 4.18
N LYS A 133 17.01 9.95 3.13
CA LYS A 133 15.97 8.95 2.82
C LYS A 133 16.57 7.60 2.45
N TYR A 134 15.82 6.56 2.78
CA TYR A 134 16.02 5.22 2.26
C TYR A 134 15.60 5.17 0.80
N GLN A 135 16.49 4.77 -0.08
CA GLN A 135 16.33 4.76 -1.53
C GLN A 135 16.72 3.40 -2.12
N GLY A 136 16.58 3.28 -3.44
CA GLY A 136 16.79 2.04 -4.16
C GLY A 136 15.51 1.21 -4.32
N VAL A 137 15.67 0.01 -4.85
CA VAL A 137 14.54 -0.93 -5.04
C VAL A 137 13.90 -1.28 -3.70
N ALA A 138 14.72 -1.64 -2.70
CA ALA A 138 14.23 -2.00 -1.38
C ALA A 138 13.60 -0.80 -0.66
N GLY A 139 14.20 0.40 -0.76
CA GLY A 139 13.65 1.63 -0.22
C GLY A 139 12.28 1.96 -0.79
N SER A 140 12.10 1.80 -2.11
CA SER A 140 10.82 2.02 -2.78
C SER A 140 9.74 1.02 -2.34
N VAL A 141 10.09 -0.27 -2.28
CA VAL A 141 9.16 -1.33 -1.84
C VAL A 141 8.77 -1.13 -0.38
N PHE A 142 9.74 -0.87 0.50
CA PHE A 142 9.48 -0.69 1.92
C PHE A 142 8.71 0.59 2.21
N GLY A 143 8.99 1.67 1.47
CA GLY A 143 8.23 2.91 1.53
C GLY A 143 6.76 2.72 1.14
N GLU A 144 6.50 1.93 0.09
CA GLU A 144 5.12 1.62 -0.32
C GLU A 144 4.40 0.73 0.71
N ILE A 145 5.07 -0.29 1.27
CA ILE A 145 4.52 -1.08 2.38
C ILE A 145 4.15 -0.18 3.56
N SER A 146 5.07 0.71 3.96
CA SER A 146 4.85 1.67 5.04
C SER A 146 3.62 2.53 4.80
N ARG A 147 3.49 3.10 3.59
CA ARG A 147 2.36 3.92 3.17
C ARG A 147 1.04 3.15 3.21
N LEU A 148 1.02 1.93 2.67
CA LEU A 148 -0.20 1.11 2.52
C LEU A 148 -0.77 0.63 3.84
N ILE A 149 0.05 0.33 4.84
CA ILE A 149 -0.40 -0.19 6.13
C ILE A 149 -0.22 0.79 7.30
N GLY A 150 0.31 1.98 7.04
CA GLY A 150 0.57 3.00 8.05
C GLY A 150 1.65 2.56 9.05
N LEU A 151 2.77 2.01 8.55
CA LEU A 151 3.88 1.57 9.38
C LEU A 151 4.82 2.76 9.68
N ASN A 152 5.15 2.97 10.95
CA ASN A 152 6.10 3.99 11.37
C ASN A 152 7.53 3.46 11.20
N VAL A 153 8.29 4.02 10.25
CA VAL A 153 9.60 3.50 9.83
C VAL A 153 10.71 4.51 10.07
N LYS A 154 11.84 4.01 10.59
CA LYS A 154 13.08 4.75 10.73
C LYS A 154 14.22 4.01 10.05
N ALA A 155 14.88 4.65 9.10
CA ALA A 155 16.09 4.13 8.48
C ALA A 155 17.29 4.28 9.43
N VAL A 156 18.08 3.21 9.54
CA VAL A 156 19.40 3.17 10.21
C VAL A 156 20.39 2.72 9.15
N HIS A 157 21.29 3.59 8.73
CA HIS A 157 22.22 3.30 7.63
C HIS A 157 23.66 3.12 8.10
N GLY A 158 24.45 2.47 7.29
CA GLY A 158 25.86 2.16 7.52
C GLY A 158 26.39 1.14 6.51
N ASP A 159 27.60 0.63 6.71
CA ASP A 159 28.06 -0.51 5.92
C ASP A 159 27.26 -1.79 6.29
N PHE A 160 27.29 -2.77 5.38
CA PHE A 160 26.46 -3.97 5.55
C PHE A 160 26.82 -4.76 6.80
N ASP A 161 28.11 -4.88 7.14
CA ASP A 161 28.54 -5.66 8.30
C ASP A 161 28.07 -4.99 9.60
N GLU A 162 28.17 -3.66 9.69
CA GLU A 162 27.65 -2.89 10.82
C GLU A 162 26.14 -3.05 10.98
N ILE A 163 25.40 -2.96 9.87
CA ILE A 163 23.94 -3.14 9.87
C ILE A 163 23.55 -4.56 10.28
N TYR A 164 24.30 -5.56 9.79
CA TYR A 164 24.08 -6.97 10.13
C TYR A 164 24.29 -7.24 11.62
N ASP A 165 25.39 -6.73 12.19
CA ASP A 165 25.69 -6.87 13.61
C ASP A 165 24.63 -6.19 14.50
N LYS A 166 24.22 -4.97 14.14
CA LYS A 166 23.12 -4.26 14.82
C LYS A 166 21.81 -5.04 14.79
N ALA A 167 21.52 -5.76 13.69
CA ALA A 167 20.34 -6.61 13.63
C ALA A 167 20.44 -7.83 14.53
N LEU A 168 21.59 -8.48 14.60
CA LEU A 168 21.85 -9.58 15.55
C LEU A 168 21.70 -9.11 16.99
N ASP A 169 22.14 -7.90 17.29
CA ASP A 169 22.02 -7.24 18.60
C ASP A 169 20.62 -6.67 18.89
N ARG A 170 19.65 -6.89 17.99
CA ARG A 170 18.26 -6.39 18.10
C ARG A 170 18.13 -4.86 18.19
N GLN A 171 19.09 -4.15 17.62
CA GLN A 171 19.05 -2.70 17.47
C GLN A 171 18.35 -2.25 16.20
N ILE A 172 18.16 -3.18 15.26
CA ILE A 172 17.48 -3.04 13.97
C ILE A 172 16.46 -4.17 13.86
N ASP A 173 15.27 -3.87 13.35
CA ASP A 173 14.15 -4.81 13.27
C ASP A 173 14.08 -5.51 11.90
N VAL A 174 14.48 -4.81 10.83
CA VAL A 174 14.39 -5.31 9.44
C VAL A 174 15.67 -4.98 8.68
N VAL A 175 16.20 -5.94 7.93
CA VAL A 175 17.35 -5.76 7.04
C VAL A 175 17.04 -6.36 5.67
N ASN A 176 17.36 -5.63 4.61
CA ASN A 176 17.34 -6.17 3.25
C ASN A 176 18.60 -6.98 3.00
N MET A 177 18.47 -8.27 2.78
CA MET A 177 19.59 -9.17 2.50
C MET A 177 19.18 -10.44 1.76
N ALA A 178 20.12 -11.06 1.08
CA ALA A 178 19.91 -12.36 0.45
C ALA A 178 19.65 -13.45 1.50
N LYS A 179 18.69 -14.33 1.22
CA LYS A 179 18.40 -15.50 2.03
C LYS A 179 19.46 -16.57 1.82
N THR A 180 20.25 -16.88 2.85
CA THR A 180 21.27 -17.94 2.85
C THR A 180 21.01 -18.95 3.98
N PRO A 181 21.54 -20.19 3.88
CA PRO A 181 21.38 -21.20 4.94
C PRO A 181 21.85 -20.72 6.32
N ASP A 182 22.98 -20.02 6.38
CA ASP A 182 23.55 -19.53 7.64
C ASP A 182 22.67 -18.47 8.30
N ARG A 183 22.08 -17.57 7.50
CA ARG A 183 21.20 -16.50 7.97
C ARG A 183 19.86 -17.01 8.48
N LEU A 184 19.40 -18.15 7.98
CA LEU A 184 18.17 -18.81 8.47
C LEU A 184 18.23 -19.22 9.94
N ASN A 185 19.43 -19.33 10.54
CA ASN A 185 19.59 -19.63 11.96
C ASN A 185 19.19 -18.44 12.85
N PHE A 186 19.18 -17.20 12.30
CA PHE A 186 19.00 -15.98 13.07
C PHE A 186 17.80 -15.16 12.62
N PHE A 187 17.39 -15.27 11.34
CA PHE A 187 16.38 -14.40 10.73
C PHE A 187 15.24 -15.19 10.09
N TYR A 188 14.04 -14.62 10.16
CA TYR A 188 12.94 -15.03 9.32
C TYR A 188 12.96 -14.28 8.00
N PHE A 189 12.63 -14.97 6.91
CA PHE A 189 12.56 -14.39 5.57
C PHE A 189 11.13 -14.52 5.05
N PRO A 190 10.43 -13.40 4.81
CA PRO A 190 9.13 -13.42 4.17
C PRO A 190 9.24 -13.78 2.68
N GLN A 191 8.16 -13.59 1.93
CA GLN A 191 8.16 -13.73 0.49
C GLN A 191 9.18 -12.77 -0.14
N PRO A 192 10.02 -13.22 -1.08
CA PRO A 192 10.98 -12.35 -1.76
C PRO A 192 10.25 -11.34 -2.66
N PHE A 193 10.70 -10.10 -2.63
CA PHE A 193 10.19 -9.04 -3.52
C PHE A 193 11.06 -8.83 -4.77
N SER A 194 12.29 -9.37 -4.78
CA SER A 194 13.21 -9.32 -5.92
C SER A 194 14.16 -10.52 -5.93
N TYR A 195 14.88 -10.65 -7.01
CA TYR A 195 15.96 -11.64 -7.14
C TYR A 195 17.16 -11.02 -7.85
N GLU A 196 18.34 -11.49 -7.51
CA GLU A 196 19.61 -11.12 -8.16
C GLU A 196 20.15 -12.29 -8.96
N ARG A 197 20.96 -11.96 -9.96
CA ARG A 197 21.68 -12.96 -10.75
C ARG A 197 23.17 -12.74 -10.61
N ASP A 198 23.88 -13.77 -10.22
CA ASP A 198 25.33 -13.75 -10.19
C ASP A 198 25.89 -13.57 -11.60
N GLN A 199 26.93 -12.76 -11.73
CA GLN A 199 27.60 -12.48 -12.99
C GLN A 199 29.09 -12.85 -12.85
N ILE A 200 29.64 -13.42 -13.91
CA ILE A 200 31.04 -13.79 -13.95
C ILE A 200 31.80 -12.77 -14.82
N TYR A 201 32.76 -12.13 -14.23
CA TYR A 201 33.68 -11.23 -14.94
C TYR A 201 35.05 -11.91 -15.12
N GLY A 202 35.60 -11.85 -16.36
CA GLY A 202 36.91 -12.37 -16.70
C GLY A 202 37.82 -11.26 -17.24
N ARG A 203 39.11 -11.52 -17.32
CA ARG A 203 40.05 -10.64 -18.04
C ARG A 203 39.92 -10.92 -19.53
N SER A 204 39.87 -9.87 -20.35
CA SER A 204 39.93 -9.93 -21.81
C SER A 204 41.35 -10.20 -22.28
#